data_237c6a522a5676e40023c678a3aceba8
#
_entry.id   237c6a522a5676e40023c678a3aceba8
#
_cell.length_a   1.000
_cell.length_b   1.000
_cell.length_c   1.000
_cell.angle_alpha   90.00
_cell.angle_beta   90.00
_cell.angle_gamma   90.00
#
_symmetry.space_group_name_H-M   'P 1'
#
loop_
_entity.id
_entity.type
_entity.pdbx_description
1 polymer ?
#
loop_
_entity_poly.entity_id
_entity_poly.type
_entity_poly.pdbx_seq_one_letter_code
_entity_poly.pdbx_strand_id
1 'polypeptide(L)'
;MAYSITLANKVREYLAEIPHIMVEEKAMFGGLAFLVNNKMCINIGEDSLMCRFDPKQTEEIAERQGFSPVVMRGKELSGYCYVDPTGYNQKKDFEFWLQLCLEFNSRAKSSKKRI
;
A
#
# COMPACT_ATOMS: atom_id res chain seq x y z
N MET A 1 7.48 -14.43 11.32
CA MET A 1 6.28 -13.80 10.75
C MET A 1 6.61 -13.16 9.43
N ALA A 2 5.72 -13.27 8.46
CA ALA A 2 5.97 -12.73 7.14
C ALA A 2 5.75 -11.22 7.05
N TYR A 3 5.24 -10.59 8.11
CA TYR A 3 4.99 -9.16 8.09
C TYR A 3 5.12 -8.57 9.50
N SER A 4 5.31 -7.23 9.56
CA SER A 4 5.43 -6.53 10.83
C SER A 4 4.05 -6.33 11.46
N ILE A 5 3.85 -6.88 12.65
CA ILE A 5 2.59 -6.73 13.37
C ILE A 5 2.41 -5.26 13.79
N THR A 6 3.48 -4.61 14.21
CA THR A 6 3.43 -3.20 14.61
C THR A 6 2.98 -2.32 13.45
N LEU A 7 3.56 -2.55 12.27
CA LEU A 7 3.21 -1.77 11.09
C LEU A 7 1.77 -2.05 10.66
N ALA A 8 1.36 -3.33 10.72
CA ALA A 8 0.00 -3.70 10.38
C ALA A 8 -1.01 -2.99 11.29
N ASN A 9 -0.70 -2.91 12.59
CA ASN A 9 -1.59 -2.21 13.52
C ASN A 9 -1.69 -0.73 13.21
N LYS A 10 -0.60 -0.10 12.79
CA LYS A 10 -0.65 1.32 12.40
C LYS A 10 -1.56 1.53 11.20
N VAL A 11 -1.50 0.63 10.23
CA VAL A 11 -2.36 0.72 9.06
C VAL A 11 -3.82 0.50 9.46
N ARG A 12 -4.07 -0.50 10.32
CA ARG A 12 -5.44 -0.74 10.79
C ARG A 12 -6.04 0.48 11.47
N GLU A 13 -5.25 1.11 12.33
CA GLU A 13 -5.72 2.29 13.07
C GLU A 13 -6.04 3.43 12.12
N TYR A 14 -5.17 3.64 11.13
CA TYR A 14 -5.41 4.70 10.16
C TYR A 14 -6.68 4.44 9.35
N LEU A 15 -6.83 3.23 8.84
CA LEU A 15 -7.99 2.88 8.01
C LEU A 15 -9.28 2.88 8.80
N ALA A 16 -9.21 2.55 10.09
CA ALA A 16 -10.41 2.50 10.94
C ALA A 16 -11.06 3.87 11.10
N GLU A 17 -10.29 4.94 10.88
CA GLU A 17 -10.83 6.29 11.02
C GLU A 17 -11.39 6.85 9.72
N ILE A 18 -11.25 6.11 8.62
CA ILE A 18 -11.78 6.54 7.32
C ILE A 18 -13.23 6.06 7.20
N PRO A 19 -14.20 6.97 7.01
CA PRO A 19 -15.59 6.55 6.91
C PRO A 19 -15.91 5.93 5.56
N HIS A 20 -16.96 5.11 5.55
CA HIS A 20 -17.55 4.59 4.31
C HIS A 20 -16.64 3.67 3.49
N ILE A 21 -15.67 3.02 4.14
CA ILE A 21 -14.88 2.01 3.45
C ILE A 21 -15.02 0.66 4.16
N MET A 22 -14.89 -0.41 3.38
CA MET A 22 -14.85 -1.77 3.90
C MET A 22 -13.43 -2.28 3.79
N VAL A 23 -12.87 -2.71 4.92
CA VAL A 23 -11.47 -3.15 4.95
C VAL A 23 -11.43 -4.65 5.22
N GLU A 24 -10.69 -5.37 4.40
CA GLU A 24 -10.40 -6.78 4.60
C GLU A 24 -8.89 -6.97 4.66
N GLU A 25 -8.46 -7.99 5.40
CA GLU A 25 -7.04 -8.34 5.47
C GLU A 25 -6.88 -9.72 4.86
N LYS A 26 -5.83 -9.89 4.06
CA LYS A 26 -5.61 -11.14 3.35
C LYS A 26 -4.12 -11.36 3.14
N ALA A 27 -3.66 -12.60 3.30
CA ALA A 27 -2.26 -12.92 3.02
C ALA A 27 -2.05 -12.86 1.50
N MET A 28 -1.13 -11.99 1.08
CA MET A 28 -0.78 -11.81 -0.34
C MET A 28 0.65 -11.32 -0.44
N PHE A 29 1.32 -11.69 -1.51
CA PHE A 29 2.68 -11.22 -1.82
C PHE A 29 3.65 -11.47 -0.67
N GLY A 30 3.46 -12.56 0.07
CA GLY A 30 4.34 -12.89 1.20
C GLY A 30 4.15 -12.01 2.42
N GLY A 31 3.08 -11.21 2.46
CA GLY A 31 2.80 -10.31 3.57
C GLY A 31 1.33 -10.24 3.88
N LEU A 32 0.89 -9.13 4.47
CA LEU A 32 -0.51 -8.93 4.80
C LEU A 32 -1.05 -7.77 3.97
N ALA A 33 -2.01 -8.08 3.11
CA ALA A 33 -2.65 -7.08 2.27
C ALA A 33 -3.89 -6.53 2.96
N PHE A 34 -4.08 -5.22 2.81
CA PHE A 34 -5.31 -4.56 3.22
C PHE A 34 -6.08 -4.22 1.96
N LEU A 35 -7.25 -4.84 1.83
CA LEU A 35 -8.13 -4.57 0.70
C LEU A 35 -9.18 -3.55 1.16
N VAL A 36 -9.34 -2.50 0.37
CA VAL A 36 -10.35 -1.49 0.64
C VAL A 36 -11.38 -1.59 -0.46
N ASN A 37 -12.62 -1.84 -0.07
CA ASN A 37 -13.74 -2.02 -1.01
C ASN A 37 -13.41 -3.06 -2.08
N ASN A 38 -12.85 -4.20 -1.64
CA ASN A 38 -12.50 -5.36 -2.46
C ASN A 38 -11.33 -5.12 -3.41
N LYS A 39 -10.54 -4.08 -3.17
CA LYS A 39 -9.37 -3.77 -4.00
C LYS A 39 -8.14 -3.69 -3.12
N MET A 40 -7.05 -4.31 -3.56
CA MET A 40 -5.80 -4.21 -2.81
C MET A 40 -5.37 -2.76 -2.78
N CYS A 41 -5.17 -2.26 -1.57
CA CYS A 41 -4.80 -0.87 -1.36
C CYS A 41 -3.35 -0.77 -0.90
N ILE A 42 -2.99 -1.55 0.11
CA ILE A 42 -1.65 -1.52 0.67
C ILE A 42 -1.30 -2.90 1.19
N ASN A 43 -0.03 -3.27 1.13
CA ASN A 43 0.45 -4.55 1.63
C ASN A 43 1.60 -4.29 2.60
N ILE A 44 1.65 -5.08 3.66
CA ILE A 44 2.68 -4.94 4.70
C ILE A 44 3.64 -6.11 4.60
N GLY A 45 4.94 -5.80 4.46
CA GLY A 45 6.00 -6.79 4.54
C GLY A 45 6.66 -6.77 5.91
N GLU A 46 7.88 -7.30 5.99
CA GLU A 46 8.59 -7.33 7.27
C GLU A 46 8.84 -5.93 7.83
N ASP A 47 9.23 -5.00 6.99
CA ASP A 47 9.47 -3.63 7.40
C ASP A 47 9.09 -2.61 6.34
N SER A 48 8.40 -3.05 5.28
CA SER A 48 8.07 -2.16 4.18
C SER A 48 6.58 -2.11 3.91
N LEU A 49 6.16 -0.99 3.35
CA LEU A 49 4.82 -0.84 2.79
C LEU A 49 4.92 -1.15 1.30
N MET A 50 3.93 -1.85 0.76
CA MET A 50 3.78 -1.99 -0.67
C MET A 50 2.55 -1.19 -1.04
N CYS A 51 2.74 -0.10 -1.74
CA CYS A 51 1.68 0.86 -2.03
C CYS A 51 1.19 0.72 -3.46
N ARG A 52 -0.13 0.78 -3.63
CA ARG A 52 -0.75 0.80 -4.94
C ARG A 52 -1.29 2.20 -5.19
N PHE A 53 -0.84 2.82 -6.26
CA PHE A 53 -1.14 4.22 -6.53
C PHE A 53 -1.34 4.47 -8.02
N ASP A 54 -1.72 5.69 -8.37
CA ASP A 54 -1.92 6.07 -9.78
C ASP A 54 -0.57 6.06 -10.51
N PRO A 55 -0.42 5.22 -11.54
CA PRO A 55 0.86 5.14 -12.28
C PRO A 55 1.32 6.48 -12.84
N LYS A 56 0.41 7.40 -13.08
CA LYS A 56 0.77 8.74 -13.60
C LYS A 56 1.59 9.55 -12.60
N GLN A 57 1.53 9.18 -11.31
CA GLN A 57 2.26 9.89 -10.26
C GLN A 57 3.65 9.30 -9.99
N THR A 58 4.05 8.28 -10.73
CA THR A 58 5.29 7.55 -10.45
C THR A 58 6.52 8.46 -10.40
N GLU A 59 6.70 9.33 -11.40
CA GLU A 59 7.88 10.19 -11.43
C GLU A 59 7.94 11.12 -10.23
N GLU A 60 6.80 11.65 -9.84
CA GLU A 60 6.71 12.59 -8.74
C GLU A 60 7.06 11.92 -7.41
N ILE A 61 6.47 10.75 -7.15
CA ILE A 61 6.68 10.08 -5.86
C ILE A 61 7.98 9.31 -5.80
N ALA A 62 8.60 8.99 -6.93
CA ALA A 62 9.86 8.26 -6.95
C ALA A 62 10.99 9.06 -6.31
N GLU A 63 10.83 10.37 -6.18
CA GLU A 63 11.82 11.20 -5.54
C GLU A 63 11.70 11.23 -4.02
N ARG A 64 10.64 10.64 -3.48
CA ARG A 64 10.47 10.62 -2.04
C ARG A 64 11.37 9.57 -1.41
N GLN A 65 11.83 9.89 -0.20
CA GLN A 65 12.69 8.97 0.54
C GLN A 65 11.96 7.64 0.81
N GLY A 66 12.71 6.56 0.71
CA GLY A 66 12.18 5.23 1.00
C GLY A 66 11.54 4.53 -0.18
N PHE A 67 11.31 5.24 -1.28
CA PHE A 67 10.69 4.67 -2.46
C PHE A 67 11.60 3.65 -3.15
N SER A 68 11.01 2.51 -3.54
CA SER A 68 11.68 1.52 -4.40
C SER A 68 10.63 0.93 -5.33
N PRO A 69 10.96 0.71 -6.59
CA PRO A 69 10.00 0.11 -7.50
C PRO A 69 9.76 -1.37 -7.13
N VAL A 70 8.57 -1.85 -7.43
CA VAL A 70 8.28 -3.27 -7.30
C VAL A 70 8.63 -3.93 -8.61
N VAL A 71 9.48 -4.96 -8.56
CA VAL A 71 9.91 -5.67 -9.76
C VAL A 71 9.43 -7.11 -9.66
N MET A 72 8.69 -7.56 -10.67
CA MET A 72 8.22 -8.94 -10.75
C MET A 72 8.57 -9.49 -12.12
N ARG A 73 9.20 -10.67 -12.11
CA ARG A 73 9.61 -11.35 -13.34
C ARG A 73 10.47 -10.45 -14.22
N GLY A 74 11.35 -9.67 -13.59
CA GLY A 74 12.27 -8.79 -14.30
C GLY A 74 11.68 -7.49 -14.83
N LYS A 75 10.43 -7.21 -14.50
CA LYS A 75 9.77 -5.98 -14.96
C LYS A 75 9.25 -5.18 -13.78
N GLU A 76 9.33 -3.85 -13.91
CA GLU A 76 8.75 -2.98 -12.90
C GLU A 76 7.23 -3.01 -13.02
N LEU A 77 6.58 -3.19 -11.87
CA LEU A 77 5.13 -3.24 -11.83
C LEU A 77 4.58 -1.82 -11.72
N SER A 78 3.97 -1.35 -12.79
CA SER A 78 3.44 0.02 -12.84
C SER A 78 2.35 0.24 -11.80
N GLY A 79 2.43 1.37 -11.09
CA GLY A 79 1.43 1.71 -10.09
C GLY A 79 1.66 1.05 -8.73
N TYR A 80 2.83 0.48 -8.51
CA TYR A 80 3.19 -0.14 -7.24
C TYR A 80 4.58 0.30 -6.82
N CYS A 81 4.79 0.46 -5.52
CA CYS A 81 6.12 0.72 -4.99
C CYS A 81 6.25 0.15 -3.60
N TYR A 82 7.50 -0.05 -3.18
CA TYR A 82 7.80 -0.34 -1.79
C TYR A 82 8.24 0.95 -1.12
N VAL A 83 7.94 1.07 0.17
CA VAL A 83 8.41 2.20 0.99
C VAL A 83 9.06 1.60 2.23
N ASP A 84 10.34 1.90 2.44
CA ASP A 84 11.05 1.40 3.60
C ASP A 84 10.86 2.32 4.82
N PRO A 85 11.34 1.92 6.01
CA PRO A 85 11.08 2.72 7.22
C PRO A 85 11.52 4.18 7.13
N THR A 86 12.56 4.49 6.35
CA THR A 86 12.99 5.88 6.22
C THR A 86 11.94 6.74 5.54
N GLY A 87 11.04 6.12 4.79
CA GLY A 87 10.00 6.83 4.06
C GLY A 87 8.69 6.95 4.81
N TYR A 88 8.51 6.21 5.92
CA TYR A 88 7.24 6.26 6.64
C TYR A 88 7.38 6.37 8.16
N ASN A 89 8.60 6.50 8.70
CA ASN A 89 8.79 6.50 10.14
C ASN A 89 8.24 7.75 10.83
N GLN A 90 8.01 8.82 10.08
CA GLN A 90 7.34 10.00 10.63
C GLN A 90 5.86 9.93 10.29
N LYS A 91 5.04 10.38 11.24
CA LYS A 91 3.60 10.29 11.08
C LYS A 91 3.09 10.93 9.80
N LYS A 92 3.57 12.13 9.47
CA LYS A 92 3.10 12.84 8.28
C LYS A 92 3.45 12.08 6.99
N ASP A 93 4.61 11.43 6.96
CA ASP A 93 5.02 10.66 5.79
C ASP A 93 4.23 9.37 5.68
N PHE A 94 4.00 8.70 6.80
CA PHE A 94 3.17 7.51 6.83
C PHE A 94 1.77 7.83 6.29
N GLU A 95 1.18 8.91 6.77
CA GLU A 95 -0.15 9.31 6.33
C GLU A 95 -0.17 9.71 4.85
N PHE A 96 0.91 10.30 4.36
CA PHE A 96 1.01 10.62 2.94
C PHE A 96 0.85 9.36 2.08
N TRP A 97 1.59 8.31 2.42
CA TRP A 97 1.55 7.08 1.63
C TRP A 97 0.18 6.41 1.70
N LEU A 98 -0.42 6.38 2.89
CA LEU A 98 -1.74 5.79 3.05
C LEU A 98 -2.79 6.58 2.26
N GLN A 99 -2.73 7.90 2.31
CA GLN A 99 -3.68 8.73 1.59
C GLN A 99 -3.50 8.61 0.08
N LEU A 100 -2.26 8.52 -0.38
CA LEU A 100 -1.97 8.30 -1.79
C LEU A 100 -2.66 7.03 -2.31
N CYS A 101 -2.56 5.96 -1.53
CA CYS A 101 -3.20 4.69 -1.88
C CYS A 101 -4.72 4.81 -1.88
N LEU A 102 -5.28 5.48 -0.88
CA LEU A 102 -6.73 5.63 -0.77
C LEU A 102 -7.30 6.48 -1.90
N GLU A 103 -6.59 7.53 -2.31
CA GLU A 103 -7.05 8.37 -3.40
C GLU A 103 -7.16 7.60 -4.71
N PHE A 104 -6.23 6.69 -4.95
CA PHE A 104 -6.30 5.87 -6.16
C PHE A 104 -7.31 4.74 -6.02
N ASN A 105 -7.57 4.28 -4.80
CA ASN A 105 -8.38 3.08 -4.55
C ASN A 105 -9.72 3.09 -5.26
N SER A 106 -10.40 4.25 -5.26
CA SER A 106 -11.72 4.33 -5.88
C SER A 106 -11.68 4.09 -7.39
N ARG A 107 -10.53 4.32 -8.02
CA ARG A 107 -10.35 4.14 -9.46
C ARG A 107 -9.66 2.84 -9.81
N ALA A 108 -9.16 2.12 -8.80
CA ALA A 108 -8.41 0.89 -9.02
C ALA A 108 -9.34 -0.23 -9.48
N LYS A 109 -8.76 -1.18 -10.23
CA LYS A 109 -9.50 -2.38 -10.60
C LYS A 109 -9.57 -3.32 -9.40
N SER A 110 -10.68 -4.03 -9.29
CA SER A 110 -10.87 -4.98 -8.19
C SER A 110 -9.78 -6.04 -8.20
N SER A 111 -9.29 -6.37 -6.99
CA SER A 111 -8.35 -7.49 -6.82
C SER A 111 -9.07 -8.82 -6.83
N LYS A 112 -10.38 -8.82 -6.70
CA LYS A 112 -11.18 -10.04 -6.77
C LYS A 112 -11.57 -10.29 -8.21
N LYS A 113 -11.52 -11.56 -8.58
CA LYS A 113 -11.88 -11.93 -9.94
C LYS A 113 -13.37 -11.68 -10.18
N ARG A 114 -13.67 -11.07 -11.30
CA ARG A 114 -15.05 -10.89 -11.70
C ARG A 114 -15.64 -12.20 -12.21
N ILE A 115 -16.87 -12.39 -11.90
CA ILE A 115 -17.61 -13.55 -12.37
C ILE A 115 -18.62 -13.15 -13.41
#